data_5d6804a802dfae95886a39e5817f3bc9
#
_entry.id   5d6804a802dfae95886a39e5817f3bc9
#
_cell.length_a   1.000
_cell.length_b   1.000
_cell.length_c   1.000
_cell.angle_alpha   90.00
_cell.angle_beta   90.00
_cell.angle_gamma   90.00
#
_symmetry.space_group_name_H-M   'P 1'
#
loop_
_entity.id
_entity.type
_entity.pdbx_description
1 polymer ?
#
loop_
_entity_poly.entity_id
_entity_poly.type
_entity_poly.pdbx_seq_one_letter_code
_entity_poly.pdbx_strand_id
1 'polypeptide(L)'
;DSFLVAKGGKLLLESYFRKGRINYPHYQMSITKSYTTLALGRAMQLGYLSMKELNKPIHQFLKDVEVDQFATGASSITLHDALCMTSGIRIPKDRANARYIIKNALRGQGHAQAIFEITEAVDSTKGQYKYQSADTALVMQVIESVVPGGAEKFIREELFAPLGIDFYVWQEDLSGL
;
A
#
# COMPACT_ATOMS: atom_id res chain seq x y z
N ASP A 1 20.57 -13.03 1.53
CA ASP A 1 19.47 -13.76 2.18
C ASP A 1 19.78 -13.90 3.68
N SER A 2 18.74 -13.92 4.53
CA SER A 2 18.83 -14.14 5.96
C SER A 2 17.77 -15.16 6.40
N PHE A 3 18.06 -15.86 7.47
CA PHE A 3 17.11 -16.77 8.12
C PHE A 3 17.13 -16.49 9.63
N LEU A 4 15.99 -16.13 10.17
CA LEU A 4 15.83 -15.77 11.57
C LEU A 4 14.74 -16.63 12.20
N VAL A 5 14.96 -17.11 13.41
CA VAL A 5 13.94 -17.81 14.20
C VAL A 5 13.77 -17.09 15.52
N ALA A 6 12.54 -16.71 15.82
CA ALA A 6 12.18 -16.06 17.07
C ALA A 6 11.07 -16.84 17.79
N LYS A 7 11.11 -16.90 19.11
CA LYS A 7 10.08 -17.50 19.97
C LYS A 7 9.99 -16.75 21.29
N GLY A 8 8.78 -16.43 21.70
CA GLY A 8 8.56 -15.74 22.98
C GLY A 8 9.29 -14.40 23.09
N GLY A 9 9.35 -13.62 22.01
CA GLY A 9 10.07 -12.34 21.96
C GLY A 9 11.60 -12.45 21.95
N LYS A 10 12.17 -13.64 21.82
CA LYS A 10 13.63 -13.87 21.79
C LYS A 10 14.07 -14.39 20.42
N LEU A 11 15.14 -13.83 19.89
CA LEU A 11 15.82 -14.35 18.70
C LEU A 11 16.61 -15.61 19.11
N LEU A 12 16.25 -16.76 18.52
CA LEU A 12 16.86 -18.05 18.81
C LEU A 12 17.94 -18.43 17.81
N LEU A 13 17.77 -18.02 16.56
CA LEU A 13 18.71 -18.30 15.47
C LEU A 13 18.74 -17.08 14.53
N GLU A 14 19.93 -16.73 14.12
CA GLU A 14 20.22 -15.72 13.12
C GLU A 14 21.32 -16.23 12.20
N SER A 15 21.05 -16.27 10.90
CA SER A 15 21.99 -16.77 9.89
C SER A 15 21.88 -15.97 8.60
N TYR A 16 23.00 -15.74 7.95
CA TYR A 16 23.11 -14.97 6.72
C TYR A 16 23.78 -15.79 5.63
N PHE A 17 23.21 -15.74 4.42
CA PHE A 17 23.66 -16.54 3.30
C PHE A 17 23.98 -15.67 2.09
N ARG A 18 24.83 -16.14 1.20
CA ARG A 18 25.23 -15.46 -0.03
C ARG A 18 25.76 -14.06 0.26
N LYS A 19 25.04 -13.02 -0.18
CA LYS A 19 25.39 -11.61 0.04
C LYS A 19 24.72 -10.99 1.27
N GLY A 20 23.90 -11.76 2.00
CA GLY A 20 23.25 -11.28 3.22
C GLY A 20 24.25 -10.95 4.32
N ARG A 21 23.99 -9.91 5.09
CA ARG A 21 24.76 -9.45 6.26
C ARG A 21 23.80 -8.84 7.27
N ILE A 22 24.16 -8.85 8.53
CA ILE A 22 23.36 -8.25 9.61
C ILE A 22 23.11 -6.75 9.38
N ASN A 23 24.11 -6.06 8.85
CA ASN A 23 24.08 -4.61 8.61
C ASN A 23 23.86 -4.24 7.13
N TYR A 24 23.23 -5.12 6.37
CA TYR A 24 22.93 -4.88 4.96
C TYR A 24 21.42 -4.93 4.72
N PRO A 25 20.81 -3.91 4.09
CA PRO A 25 19.38 -3.91 3.83
C PRO A 25 19.02 -5.03 2.86
N HIS A 26 18.02 -5.81 3.26
CA HIS A 26 17.48 -6.89 2.44
C HIS A 26 16.26 -6.39 1.67
N TYR A 27 16.18 -6.73 0.39
CA TYR A 27 15.04 -6.37 -0.44
C TYR A 27 13.78 -7.09 0.05
N GLN A 28 12.84 -6.32 0.56
CA GLN A 28 11.67 -6.84 1.29
C GLN A 28 10.54 -7.34 0.37
N MET A 29 10.51 -6.91 -0.90
CA MET A 29 9.45 -7.31 -1.84
C MET A 29 8.04 -7.18 -1.21
N SER A 30 7.26 -8.25 -1.22
CA SER A 30 5.89 -8.24 -0.70
C SER A 30 5.77 -8.17 0.83
N ILE A 31 6.86 -8.31 1.57
CA ILE A 31 6.87 -8.02 3.02
C ILE A 31 6.53 -6.53 3.26
N THR A 32 6.83 -5.66 2.30
CA THR A 32 6.43 -4.24 2.32
C THR A 32 4.93 -4.04 2.57
N LYS A 33 4.07 -4.95 2.10
CA LYS A 33 2.63 -4.90 2.36
C LYS A 33 2.29 -4.99 3.85
N SER A 34 3.10 -5.71 4.63
CA SER A 34 2.95 -5.77 6.08
C SER A 34 3.29 -4.43 6.74
N TYR A 35 4.32 -3.73 6.25
CA TYR A 35 4.64 -2.38 6.76
C TYR A 35 3.51 -1.39 6.44
N THR A 36 2.91 -1.46 5.25
CA THR A 36 1.73 -0.64 4.90
C THR A 36 0.57 -0.89 5.87
N THR A 37 0.27 -2.15 6.17
CA THR A 37 -0.81 -2.50 7.11
C THR A 37 -0.49 -2.04 8.54
N LEU A 38 0.75 -2.21 9.00
CA LEU A 38 1.20 -1.73 10.31
C LEU A 38 1.13 -0.19 10.40
N ALA A 39 1.52 0.52 9.34
CA ALA A 39 1.43 1.98 9.28
C ALA A 39 -0.03 2.45 9.36
N LEU A 40 -0.96 1.78 8.66
CA LEU A 40 -2.38 2.09 8.80
C LEU A 40 -2.87 1.84 10.23
N GLY A 41 -2.49 0.72 10.85
CA GLY A 41 -2.81 0.41 12.24
C GLY A 41 -2.25 1.48 13.20
N ARG A 42 -1.05 1.97 12.96
CA ARG A 42 -0.45 3.05 13.75
C ARG A 42 -1.19 4.37 13.53
N ALA A 43 -1.59 4.69 12.31
CA ALA A 43 -2.41 5.87 12.03
C ALA A 43 -3.75 5.82 12.77
N MET A 44 -4.37 4.64 12.84
CA MET A 44 -5.59 4.42 13.63
C MET A 44 -5.33 4.58 15.15
N GLN A 45 -4.25 4.04 15.67
CA GLN A 45 -3.87 4.17 17.08
C GLN A 45 -3.66 5.63 17.48
N LEU A 46 -3.14 6.46 16.58
CA LEU A 46 -2.92 7.89 16.78
C LEU A 46 -4.17 8.75 16.49
N GLY A 47 -5.27 8.14 16.06
CA GLY A 47 -6.55 8.82 15.83
C GLY A 47 -6.69 9.51 14.47
N TYR A 48 -5.77 9.28 13.51
CA TYR A 48 -5.89 9.81 12.14
C TYR A 48 -6.97 9.09 11.33
N LEU A 49 -7.28 7.86 11.71
CA LEU A 49 -8.34 7.03 11.17
C LEU A 49 -9.02 6.24 12.29
N SER A 50 -10.25 5.83 12.07
CA SER A 50 -11.00 4.96 12.99
C SER A 50 -11.41 3.65 12.29
N MET A 51 -11.75 2.64 13.07
CA MET A 51 -12.27 1.35 12.55
C MET A 51 -13.51 1.52 11.66
N LYS A 52 -14.35 2.54 11.93
CA LYS A 52 -15.55 2.82 11.12
C LYS A 52 -15.19 3.25 9.70
N GLU A 53 -14.04 3.90 9.54
CA GLU A 53 -13.59 4.41 8.25
C GLU A 53 -13.05 3.34 7.32
N LEU A 54 -12.79 2.14 7.82
CA LEU A 54 -12.45 1.00 6.97
C LEU A 54 -13.55 0.69 5.93
N ASN A 55 -14.81 0.96 6.26
CA ASN A 55 -15.94 0.75 5.36
C ASN A 55 -16.23 1.94 4.42
N LYS A 56 -15.46 3.03 4.52
CA LYS A 56 -15.58 4.15 3.59
C LYS A 56 -14.95 3.80 2.24
N PRO A 57 -15.55 4.22 1.13
CA PRO A 57 -14.92 4.18 -0.18
C PRO A 57 -13.58 4.92 -0.18
N ILE A 58 -12.56 4.32 -0.82
CA ILE A 58 -11.20 4.87 -0.82
C ILE A 58 -11.15 6.28 -1.40
N HIS A 59 -11.90 6.55 -2.47
CA HIS A 59 -11.91 7.87 -3.10
C HIS A 59 -12.32 9.00 -2.15
N GLN A 60 -13.05 8.72 -1.07
CA GLN A 60 -13.43 9.73 -0.09
C GLN A 60 -12.26 10.23 0.78
N PHE A 61 -11.14 9.54 0.77
CA PHE A 61 -9.89 9.99 1.41
C PHE A 61 -8.99 10.78 0.46
N LEU A 62 -9.28 10.72 -0.85
CA LEU A 62 -8.48 11.33 -1.91
C LEU A 62 -9.11 12.63 -2.39
N LYS A 63 -8.30 13.66 -2.62
CA LYS A 63 -8.81 15.00 -2.98
C LYS A 63 -8.74 15.30 -4.49
N ASP A 64 -7.79 14.64 -5.17
CA ASP A 64 -7.40 14.96 -6.54
C ASP A 64 -7.80 13.84 -7.51
N VAL A 65 -8.95 13.19 -7.27
CA VAL A 65 -9.48 12.12 -8.12
C VAL A 65 -10.83 12.50 -8.73
N GLU A 66 -11.02 12.14 -9.99
CA GLU A 66 -12.22 12.40 -10.78
C GLU A 66 -13.09 11.15 -10.83
N VAL A 67 -14.08 11.07 -9.92
CA VAL A 67 -14.90 9.86 -9.70
C VAL A 67 -15.75 9.47 -10.92
N ASP A 68 -16.16 10.45 -11.73
CA ASP A 68 -16.93 10.26 -12.96
C ASP A 68 -16.14 9.54 -14.07
N GLN A 69 -14.81 9.50 -13.97
CA GLN A 69 -13.94 8.76 -14.88
C GLN A 69 -13.67 7.32 -14.42
N PHE A 70 -14.17 6.92 -13.27
CA PHE A 70 -13.91 5.59 -12.73
C PHE A 70 -14.64 4.50 -13.52
N ALA A 71 -14.02 3.34 -13.64
CA ALA A 71 -14.69 2.15 -14.15
C ALA A 71 -15.90 1.78 -13.29
N THR A 72 -16.87 1.12 -13.91
CA THR A 72 -18.13 0.72 -13.26
C THR A 72 -17.87 -0.01 -11.93
N GLY A 73 -18.50 0.47 -10.86
CA GLY A 73 -18.37 -0.07 -9.51
C GLY A 73 -17.10 0.32 -8.76
N ALA A 74 -16.08 0.92 -9.40
CA ALA A 74 -14.81 1.22 -8.74
C ALA A 74 -14.95 2.25 -7.61
N SER A 75 -15.91 3.16 -7.70
CA SER A 75 -16.20 4.12 -6.62
C SER A 75 -16.73 3.47 -5.33
N SER A 76 -17.17 2.22 -5.38
CA SER A 76 -17.65 1.47 -4.21
C SER A 76 -16.55 0.75 -3.43
N ILE A 77 -15.31 0.72 -3.93
CA ILE A 77 -14.18 0.02 -3.29
C ILE A 77 -13.86 0.69 -1.96
N THR A 78 -13.99 -0.07 -0.87
CA THR A 78 -13.68 0.41 0.48
C THR A 78 -12.23 0.16 0.86
N LEU A 79 -11.77 0.86 1.89
CA LEU A 79 -10.44 0.61 2.46
C LEU A 79 -10.34 -0.83 2.99
N HIS A 80 -11.41 -1.38 3.55
CA HIS A 80 -11.48 -2.78 3.99
C HIS A 80 -11.30 -3.75 2.82
N ASP A 81 -11.97 -3.51 1.69
CA ASP A 81 -11.85 -4.36 0.50
C ASP A 81 -10.38 -4.42 0.02
N ALA A 82 -9.68 -3.29 -0.01
CA ALA A 82 -8.29 -3.23 -0.40
C ALA A 82 -7.36 -3.94 0.60
N LEU A 83 -7.56 -3.76 1.91
CA LEU A 83 -6.80 -4.47 2.95
C LEU A 83 -6.94 -5.99 2.87
N CYS A 84 -8.12 -6.46 2.52
CA CYS A 84 -8.41 -7.89 2.36
C CYS A 84 -8.05 -8.43 0.97
N MET A 85 -7.60 -7.58 0.04
CA MET A 85 -7.40 -7.94 -1.38
C MET A 85 -8.65 -8.51 -2.04
N THR A 86 -9.80 -7.93 -1.71
CA THR A 86 -11.14 -8.30 -2.21
C THR A 86 -11.81 -7.15 -2.94
N SER A 87 -11.04 -6.13 -3.34
CA SER A 87 -11.54 -4.93 -4.03
C SER A 87 -12.28 -5.19 -5.34
N GLY A 88 -12.02 -6.34 -5.97
CA GLY A 88 -12.55 -6.66 -7.29
C GLY A 88 -11.74 -6.07 -8.44
N ILE A 89 -10.70 -5.31 -8.18
CA ILE A 89 -9.82 -4.72 -9.21
C ILE A 89 -9.25 -5.80 -10.11
N ARG A 90 -9.39 -5.60 -11.43
CA ARG A 90 -8.83 -6.45 -12.50
C ARG A 90 -8.29 -5.53 -13.58
N ILE A 91 -6.98 -5.35 -13.62
CA ILE A 91 -6.33 -4.46 -14.58
C ILE A 91 -5.79 -5.29 -15.75
N PRO A 92 -6.36 -5.16 -16.96
CA PRO A 92 -5.83 -5.78 -18.17
C PRO A 92 -4.43 -5.25 -18.52
N LYS A 93 -3.54 -6.12 -18.99
CA LYS A 93 -2.13 -5.76 -19.29
C LYS A 93 -2.01 -4.68 -20.36
N ASP A 94 -2.85 -4.70 -21.37
CA ASP A 94 -2.88 -3.72 -22.43
C ASP A 94 -3.25 -2.34 -21.90
N ARG A 95 -4.27 -2.24 -21.05
CA ARG A 95 -4.66 -0.98 -20.39
C ARG A 95 -3.57 -0.47 -19.45
N ALA A 96 -2.96 -1.36 -18.65
CA ALA A 96 -1.84 -1.02 -17.79
C ALA A 96 -0.67 -0.45 -18.61
N ASN A 97 -0.29 -1.13 -19.70
CA ASN A 97 0.79 -0.66 -20.56
C ASN A 97 0.50 0.70 -21.19
N ALA A 98 -0.72 0.93 -21.69
CA ALA A 98 -1.12 2.21 -22.27
C ALA A 98 -1.11 3.35 -21.24
N ARG A 99 -1.63 3.13 -20.03
CA ARG A 99 -1.78 4.18 -19.01
C ARG A 99 -0.47 4.48 -18.28
N TYR A 100 0.34 3.47 -17.98
CA TYR A 100 1.56 3.62 -17.20
C TYR A 100 2.75 4.16 -17.99
N ILE A 101 2.63 4.35 -19.30
CA ILE A 101 3.62 5.07 -20.11
C ILE A 101 3.71 6.54 -19.71
N ILE A 102 2.61 7.16 -19.29
CA ILE A 102 2.55 8.58 -18.91
C ILE A 102 2.92 8.74 -17.43
N LYS A 103 4.18 8.49 -17.10
CA LYS A 103 4.67 8.45 -15.72
C LYS A 103 4.34 9.70 -14.89
N ASN A 104 4.43 10.89 -15.49
CA ASN A 104 4.14 12.14 -14.77
C ASN A 104 2.67 12.24 -14.32
N ALA A 105 1.74 11.66 -15.07
CA ALA A 105 0.33 11.62 -14.71
C ALA A 105 0.01 10.63 -13.59
N LEU A 106 0.98 9.81 -13.17
CA LEU A 106 0.82 8.83 -12.09
C LEU A 106 1.35 9.36 -10.74
N ARG A 107 2.01 10.51 -10.72
CA ARG A 107 2.53 11.09 -9.46
C ARG A 107 1.39 11.46 -8.52
N GLY A 108 1.64 11.33 -7.22
CA GLY A 108 0.64 11.57 -6.20
C GLY A 108 -0.60 10.68 -6.40
N GLN A 109 -1.78 11.26 -6.30
CA GLN A 109 -3.05 10.54 -6.45
C GLN A 109 -3.37 10.11 -7.89
N GLY A 110 -2.59 10.54 -8.89
CA GLY A 110 -2.73 10.10 -10.27
C GLY A 110 -2.58 8.58 -10.46
N HIS A 111 -1.80 7.91 -9.60
CA HIS A 111 -1.71 6.44 -9.61
C HIS A 111 -3.02 5.79 -9.15
N ALA A 112 -3.63 6.30 -8.08
CA ALA A 112 -4.95 5.84 -7.64
C ALA A 112 -6.02 6.09 -8.71
N GLN A 113 -6.03 7.30 -9.32
CA GLN A 113 -6.91 7.63 -10.44
C GLN A 113 -6.77 6.60 -11.57
N ALA A 114 -5.54 6.33 -12.00
CA ALA A 114 -5.27 5.36 -13.06
C ALA A 114 -5.78 3.95 -12.72
N ILE A 115 -5.59 3.47 -11.48
CA ILE A 115 -6.10 2.18 -11.02
C ILE A 115 -7.62 2.12 -11.16
N PHE A 116 -8.34 3.16 -10.70
CA PHE A 116 -9.79 3.21 -10.75
C PHE A 116 -10.35 3.35 -12.18
N GLU A 117 -9.64 4.02 -13.09
CA GLU A 117 -10.04 4.19 -14.49
C GLU A 117 -9.88 2.92 -15.33
N ILE A 118 -8.72 2.23 -15.17
CA ILE A 118 -8.34 1.17 -16.10
C ILE A 118 -8.73 -0.23 -15.66
N THR A 119 -9.28 -0.39 -14.46
CA THR A 119 -9.82 -1.68 -14.04
C THR A 119 -11.01 -2.10 -14.90
N GLU A 120 -11.28 -3.41 -14.99
CA GLU A 120 -12.56 -3.90 -15.46
C GLU A 120 -13.67 -3.52 -14.48
N ALA A 121 -14.93 -3.72 -14.88
CA ALA A 121 -16.08 -3.51 -13.99
C ALA A 121 -15.92 -4.34 -12.71
N VAL A 122 -16.03 -3.67 -11.57
CA VAL A 122 -15.68 -4.25 -10.26
C VAL A 122 -16.82 -5.10 -9.68
N ASP A 123 -18.09 -4.78 -10.00
CA ASP A 123 -19.27 -5.35 -9.34
C ASP A 123 -19.35 -6.89 -9.35
N SER A 124 -18.85 -7.52 -10.41
CA SER A 124 -18.86 -8.99 -10.54
C SER A 124 -17.71 -9.70 -9.82
N THR A 125 -16.67 -8.97 -9.44
CA THR A 125 -15.43 -9.51 -8.86
C THR A 125 -15.16 -9.04 -7.44
N LYS A 126 -15.88 -8.02 -6.97
CA LYS A 126 -15.80 -7.52 -5.60
C LYS A 126 -16.14 -8.64 -4.60
N GLY A 127 -15.38 -8.71 -3.53
CA GLY A 127 -15.47 -9.80 -2.55
C GLY A 127 -14.63 -11.03 -2.89
N GLN A 128 -14.17 -11.19 -4.13
CA GLN A 128 -13.29 -12.29 -4.52
C GLN A 128 -11.83 -11.95 -4.24
N TYR A 129 -11.16 -12.78 -3.47
CA TYR A 129 -9.75 -12.61 -3.17
C TYR A 129 -8.88 -12.68 -4.42
N LYS A 130 -8.01 -11.68 -4.59
CA LYS A 130 -6.95 -11.71 -5.60
C LYS A 130 -5.71 -11.00 -5.07
N TYR A 131 -4.63 -11.75 -4.92
CA TYR A 131 -3.34 -11.18 -4.55
C TYR A 131 -2.82 -10.21 -5.62
N GLN A 132 -2.64 -8.92 -5.27
CA GLN A 132 -2.19 -7.88 -6.20
C GLN A 132 -1.60 -6.68 -5.47
N SER A 133 -0.81 -5.87 -6.18
CA SER A 133 -0.18 -4.66 -5.60
C SER A 133 -1.09 -3.43 -5.68
N ALA A 134 -2.08 -3.41 -6.58
CA ALA A 134 -2.99 -2.28 -6.72
C ALA A 134 -3.72 -1.95 -5.41
N ASP A 135 -4.20 -2.97 -4.70
CA ASP A 135 -4.88 -2.79 -3.42
C ASP A 135 -3.97 -2.13 -2.38
N THR A 136 -2.73 -2.61 -2.27
CA THR A 136 -1.76 -2.03 -1.32
C THR A 136 -1.36 -0.61 -1.69
N ALA A 137 -1.24 -0.31 -2.99
CA ALA A 137 -0.98 1.04 -3.47
C ALA A 137 -2.12 2.01 -3.09
N LEU A 138 -3.37 1.57 -3.22
CA LEU A 138 -4.52 2.37 -2.78
C LEU A 138 -4.52 2.60 -1.25
N VAL A 139 -4.18 1.59 -0.45
CA VAL A 139 -4.03 1.75 1.02
C VAL A 139 -2.93 2.76 1.33
N MET A 140 -1.79 2.71 0.63
CA MET A 140 -0.70 3.68 0.83
C MET A 140 -1.14 5.12 0.49
N GLN A 141 -1.93 5.31 -0.58
CA GLN A 141 -2.51 6.62 -0.93
C GLN A 141 -3.44 7.15 0.17
N VAL A 142 -4.21 6.28 0.83
CA VAL A 142 -5.02 6.69 1.99
C VAL A 142 -4.13 7.14 3.13
N ILE A 143 -3.09 6.36 3.49
CA ILE A 143 -2.14 6.77 4.54
C ILE A 143 -1.53 8.13 4.21
N GLU A 144 -1.02 8.30 2.98
CA GLU A 144 -0.45 9.57 2.49
C GLU A 144 -1.40 10.75 2.73
N SER A 145 -2.69 10.53 2.48
CA SER A 145 -3.71 11.60 2.55
C SER A 145 -4.13 11.97 3.98
N VAL A 146 -4.02 11.05 4.94
CA VAL A 146 -4.59 11.24 6.29
C VAL A 146 -3.54 11.54 7.35
N VAL A 147 -2.27 11.17 7.14
CA VAL A 147 -1.24 11.39 8.15
C VAL A 147 -0.47 12.70 7.92
N PRO A 148 0.02 13.38 8.95
CA PRO A 148 0.79 14.60 8.80
C PRO A 148 2.16 14.32 8.16
N GLY A 149 2.51 15.07 7.13
CA GLY A 149 3.80 15.02 6.47
C GLY A 149 4.01 13.88 5.49
N GLY A 150 2.93 13.12 5.21
CA GLY A 150 2.92 12.04 4.23
C GLY A 150 3.36 10.68 4.77
N ALA A 151 3.13 9.65 3.95
CA ALA A 151 3.27 8.25 4.37
C ALA A 151 4.73 7.86 4.68
N GLU A 152 5.69 8.26 3.85
CA GLU A 152 7.12 7.93 4.07
C GLU A 152 7.61 8.50 5.39
N LYS A 153 7.39 9.79 5.61
CA LYS A 153 7.78 10.45 6.87
C LYS A 153 7.10 9.79 8.06
N PHE A 154 5.81 9.52 7.95
CA PHE A 154 5.04 8.89 9.02
C PHE A 154 5.57 7.49 9.34
N ILE A 155 5.83 6.65 8.35
CA ILE A 155 6.39 5.31 8.53
C ILE A 155 7.77 5.38 9.19
N ARG A 156 8.61 6.31 8.76
CA ARG A 156 9.93 6.53 9.35
C ARG A 156 9.83 6.87 10.83
N GLU A 157 9.00 7.85 11.18
CA GLU A 157 8.95 8.41 12.55
C GLU A 157 8.11 7.57 13.51
N GLU A 158 6.98 7.02 13.03
CA GLU A 158 6.00 6.35 13.87
C GLU A 158 6.06 4.82 13.83
N LEU A 159 6.76 4.24 12.86
CA LEU A 159 6.91 2.78 12.75
C LEU A 159 8.38 2.35 12.85
N PHE A 160 9.28 2.89 12.03
CA PHE A 160 10.66 2.41 11.96
C PHE A 160 11.50 2.90 13.14
N ALA A 161 11.45 4.18 13.48
CA ALA A 161 12.25 4.72 14.57
C ALA A 161 11.94 4.04 15.93
N PRO A 162 10.67 3.82 16.33
CA PRO A 162 10.37 3.09 17.56
C PRO A 162 10.84 1.62 17.57
N LEU A 163 11.05 1.02 16.39
CA LEU A 163 11.56 -0.34 16.23
C LEU A 163 13.09 -0.39 16.12
N GLY A 164 13.78 0.75 16.18
CA GLY A 164 15.24 0.83 16.00
C GLY A 164 15.68 0.54 14.56
N ILE A 165 14.82 0.75 13.58
CA ILE A 165 15.14 0.59 12.16
C ILE A 165 15.67 1.92 11.64
N ASP A 166 16.98 2.15 11.79
CA ASP A 166 17.63 3.42 11.43
C ASP A 166 18.23 3.41 10.02
N PHE A 167 18.43 2.21 9.47
CA PHE A 167 19.04 2.04 8.16
C PHE A 167 18.14 1.25 7.21
N TYR A 168 17.57 1.96 6.23
CA TYR A 168 16.74 1.40 5.17
C TYR A 168 16.91 2.19 3.88
N VAL A 169 16.47 1.62 2.77
CA VAL A 169 16.36 2.31 1.48
C VAL A 169 14.89 2.35 1.12
N TRP A 170 14.33 3.56 1.02
CA TRP A 170 12.98 3.76 0.52
C TRP A 170 12.99 3.74 -1.00
N GLN A 171 12.16 2.91 -1.60
CA GLN A 171 12.03 2.82 -3.05
C GLN A 171 10.63 3.29 -3.43
N GLU A 172 10.57 4.43 -4.09
CA GLU A 172 9.30 4.99 -4.57
C GLU A 172 8.64 4.09 -5.61
N ASP A 173 7.32 4.05 -5.57
CA ASP A 173 6.49 3.47 -6.61
C ASP A 173 6.17 4.49 -7.73
N LEU A 174 5.18 4.19 -8.59
CA LEU A 174 4.79 5.08 -9.69
C LEU A 174 4.17 6.41 -9.22
N SER A 175 3.60 6.45 -8.02
CA SER A 175 3.04 7.68 -7.43
C SER A 175 4.12 8.58 -6.81
N GLY A 176 5.29 8.04 -6.51
CA GLY A 176 6.35 8.69 -5.78
C GLY A 176 6.28 8.48 -4.27
N LEU A 177 5.54 7.45 -3.85
CA LEU A 177 5.42 7.01 -2.46
C LEU A 177 6.35 5.85 -2.14
#